data_da1c5510aa537708c8701ee898fb5cb2
#
_entry.id   da1c5510aa537708c8701ee898fb5cb2
#
_cell.length_a   1.000
_cell.length_b   1.000
_cell.length_c   1.000
_cell.angle_alpha   90.00
_cell.angle_beta   90.00
_cell.angle_gamma   90.00
#
_symmetry.space_group_name_H-M   'P 1'
#
loop_
_entity.id
_entity.type
_entity.pdbx_description
1 polymer ?
#
loop_
_entity_poly.entity_id
_entity_poly.type
_entity_poly.pdbx_seq_one_letter_code
_entity_poly.pdbx_strand_id
1 'polypeptide(L)'
;MPSLERTLVRQFEMPGETDRVSLDRMCSSYGFVASKFLFAFQTRELRGEVRDFRAFRNRLVAALGKKPVEFNHKLADLRTNGKAAEASLLTLLREIKETSGPHLQARHWKLALEETSKMAMMHWKSVIAEAKKNLAHTLKRFNDQDRHYACWLLCGINRQFFELLDGRIPVPNPEVSFDRNYCLSYDRTLSPKTLRSIAGIVRRTVNRVRRESVFYPRTKAFHNRIDFDTSCYTVRSTEDAQFLELMSLQPGKRISLRLKGRSKIRGTLQLIRDTAGTYSLRVYVPQECEAQRKTGTVIGIDLGYTEMMATSEQELLGTDLGQYFSAISDKRRKNSEGRNRMYSLFRNLLKKSGKDKLAKAERIRKNNLGRKKQRARYIRDIGVIKTIVNRELNLLFTRKTNPIKEIVVEDLSTRMKVHFGKKWNRRLSGWMRGYLQERIRYKARKFGIEVNE
;
A
#
# COMPACT_ATOMS: atom_id res chain seq x y z
N MET A 1 20.35 14.62 1.32
CA MET A 1 19.81 13.24 1.35
C MET A 1 18.36 13.30 1.78
N PRO A 2 17.44 12.50 1.21
CA PRO A 2 16.07 12.45 1.69
C PRO A 2 16.06 11.96 3.15
N SER A 3 15.30 12.65 4.02
CA SER A 3 15.17 12.28 5.43
C SER A 3 14.51 10.89 5.56
N LEU A 4 14.99 10.08 6.50
CA LEU A 4 14.27 8.87 6.89
C LEU A 4 13.03 9.26 7.68
N GLU A 5 11.90 8.63 7.36
CA GLU A 5 10.66 8.80 8.12
C GLU A 5 10.40 7.56 8.97
N ARG A 6 10.04 7.79 10.21
CA ARG A 6 9.61 6.73 11.13
C ARG A 6 8.13 6.91 11.44
N THR A 7 7.38 5.85 11.25
CA THR A 7 5.98 5.81 11.70
C THR A 7 5.94 5.44 13.18
N LEU A 8 5.43 6.34 14.00
CA LEU A 8 5.14 6.08 15.41
C LEU A 8 3.65 5.84 15.59
N VAL A 9 3.29 4.80 16.34
CA VAL A 9 1.91 4.60 16.80
C VAL A 9 1.80 5.21 18.18
N ARG A 10 0.94 6.22 18.33
CA ARG A 10 0.66 6.89 19.60
C ARG A 10 -0.70 6.48 20.11
N GLN A 11 -0.76 6.23 21.39
CA GLN A 11 -2.01 6.08 22.11
C GLN A 11 -2.39 7.41 22.74
N PHE A 12 -3.67 7.61 22.90
CA PHE A 12 -4.25 8.76 23.61
C PHE A 12 -5.33 8.26 24.55
N GLU A 13 -5.72 9.08 25.48
CA GLU A 13 -6.85 8.82 26.34
C GLU A 13 -8.11 8.91 25.49
N MET A 14 -9.02 7.94 25.64
CA MET A 14 -10.27 7.96 24.89
C MET A 14 -11.04 9.22 25.25
N PRO A 15 -11.45 10.03 24.28
CA PRO A 15 -12.25 11.21 24.53
C PRO A 15 -13.63 10.81 25.06
N GLY A 16 -14.35 11.78 25.62
CA GLY A 16 -15.73 11.62 26.05
C GLY A 16 -16.63 11.08 24.93
N GLU A 17 -17.79 10.57 25.28
CA GLU A 17 -18.68 9.88 24.35
C GLU A 17 -19.10 10.74 23.15
N THR A 18 -19.35 12.03 23.36
CA THR A 18 -19.70 12.99 22.30
C THR A 18 -18.60 13.11 21.25
N ASP A 19 -17.34 13.22 21.67
CA ASP A 19 -16.19 13.31 20.77
C ASP A 19 -15.92 11.99 20.07
N ARG A 20 -16.14 10.86 20.76
CA ARG A 20 -16.05 9.52 20.17
C ARG A 20 -17.07 9.33 19.05
N VAL A 21 -18.32 9.72 19.28
CA VAL A 21 -19.38 9.70 18.23
C VAL A 21 -18.98 10.60 17.06
N SER A 22 -18.39 11.77 17.35
CA SER A 22 -17.90 12.67 16.32
C SER A 22 -16.77 12.03 15.48
N LEU A 23 -15.79 11.38 16.11
CA LEU A 23 -14.71 10.65 15.43
C LEU A 23 -15.25 9.49 14.59
N ASP A 24 -16.23 8.73 15.09
CA ASP A 24 -16.86 7.64 14.36
C ASP A 24 -17.56 8.14 13.09
N ARG A 25 -18.31 9.24 13.19
CA ARG A 25 -18.94 9.90 12.05
C ARG A 25 -17.91 10.43 11.06
N MET A 26 -16.84 11.05 11.53
CA MET A 26 -15.75 11.53 10.67
C MET A 26 -15.10 10.39 9.88
N CYS A 27 -14.72 9.30 10.55
CA CYS A 27 -14.14 8.13 9.90
C CYS A 27 -15.08 7.50 8.87
N SER A 28 -16.36 7.40 9.20
CA SER A 28 -17.38 6.84 8.30
C SER A 28 -17.59 7.71 7.06
N SER A 29 -17.73 9.02 7.25
CA SER A 29 -17.91 9.98 6.15
C SER A 29 -16.66 10.07 5.28
N TYR A 30 -15.47 10.11 5.87
CA TYR A 30 -14.21 10.09 5.14
C TYR A 30 -14.07 8.80 4.31
N GLY A 31 -14.35 7.65 4.91
CA GLY A 31 -14.31 6.36 4.25
C GLY A 31 -15.30 6.26 3.09
N PHE A 32 -16.49 6.82 3.24
CA PHE A 32 -17.48 6.90 2.16
C PHE A 32 -16.96 7.72 0.98
N VAL A 33 -16.49 8.94 1.23
CA VAL A 33 -15.94 9.84 0.20
C VAL A 33 -14.73 9.22 -0.49
N ALA A 34 -13.78 8.68 0.27
CA ALA A 34 -12.62 7.99 -0.28
C ALA A 34 -13.01 6.79 -1.15
N SER A 35 -14.02 6.03 -0.74
CA SER A 35 -14.53 4.90 -1.52
C SER A 35 -15.13 5.34 -2.86
N LYS A 36 -15.87 6.44 -2.87
CA LYS A 36 -16.45 7.01 -4.10
C LYS A 36 -15.36 7.50 -5.06
N PHE A 37 -14.35 8.22 -4.56
CA PHE A 37 -13.21 8.63 -5.39
C PHE A 37 -12.44 7.44 -5.95
N LEU A 38 -12.20 6.42 -5.12
CA LEU A 38 -11.50 5.23 -5.59
C LEU A 38 -12.27 4.51 -6.68
N PHE A 39 -13.61 4.43 -6.56
CA PHE A 39 -14.47 3.88 -7.60
C PHE A 39 -14.42 4.72 -8.88
N ALA A 40 -14.46 6.05 -8.75
CA ALA A 40 -14.38 6.96 -9.88
C ALA A 40 -13.09 6.81 -10.70
N PHE A 41 -11.94 6.60 -10.05
CA PHE A 41 -10.68 6.34 -10.73
C PHE A 41 -10.63 4.98 -11.48
N GLN A 42 -11.68 4.17 -11.40
CA GLN A 42 -11.82 2.95 -12.21
C GLN A 42 -12.62 3.19 -13.48
N THR A 43 -13.43 4.23 -13.50
CA THR A 43 -14.26 4.55 -14.66
C THR A 43 -13.39 4.98 -15.84
N ARG A 44 -13.91 4.82 -17.04
CA ARG A 44 -13.20 5.16 -18.28
C ARG A 44 -12.86 6.65 -18.33
N GLU A 45 -13.78 7.47 -17.87
CA GLU A 45 -13.72 8.93 -17.94
C GLU A 45 -12.68 9.53 -16.99
N LEU A 46 -12.54 8.95 -15.78
CA LEU A 46 -11.74 9.52 -14.71
C LEU A 46 -10.42 8.79 -14.42
N ARG A 47 -10.23 7.57 -14.95
CA ARG A 47 -9.00 6.81 -14.67
C ARG A 47 -7.72 7.49 -15.15
N GLY A 48 -7.79 8.31 -16.20
CA GLY A 48 -6.68 9.10 -16.73
C GLY A 48 -6.26 10.26 -15.82
N GLU A 49 -7.19 10.75 -15.00
CA GLU A 49 -6.98 11.90 -14.09
C GLU A 49 -6.01 11.60 -12.96
N VAL A 50 -5.77 10.32 -12.66
CA VAL A 50 -4.75 9.87 -11.69
C VAL A 50 -3.36 10.38 -12.06
N ARG A 51 -3.11 10.63 -13.34
CA ARG A 51 -1.81 11.09 -13.86
C ARG A 51 -1.52 12.54 -13.49
N ASP A 52 -2.51 13.41 -13.58
CA ASP A 52 -2.38 14.83 -13.20
C ASP A 52 -3.28 15.14 -11.99
N PHE A 53 -2.92 14.54 -10.88
CA PHE A 53 -3.63 14.69 -9.62
C PHE A 53 -3.78 16.16 -9.18
N ARG A 54 -2.76 17.01 -9.41
CA ARG A 54 -2.82 18.41 -8.96
C ARG A 54 -3.87 19.20 -9.71
N ALA A 55 -3.91 19.08 -11.05
CA ALA A 55 -4.92 19.72 -11.87
C ALA A 55 -6.31 19.20 -11.55
N PHE A 56 -6.48 17.89 -11.40
CA PHE A 56 -7.75 17.29 -11.00
C PHE A 56 -8.23 17.79 -9.64
N ARG A 57 -7.33 17.83 -8.64
CA ARG A 57 -7.64 18.39 -7.31
C ARG A 57 -8.09 19.85 -7.39
N ASN A 58 -7.41 20.69 -8.17
CA ASN A 58 -7.77 22.10 -8.29
C ASN A 58 -9.15 22.27 -8.92
N ARG A 59 -9.48 21.49 -9.95
CA ARG A 59 -10.83 21.47 -10.56
C ARG A 59 -11.90 21.01 -9.57
N LEU A 60 -11.60 19.99 -8.77
CA LEU A 60 -12.48 19.50 -7.72
C LEU A 60 -12.77 20.57 -6.69
N VAL A 61 -11.74 21.26 -6.20
CA VAL A 61 -11.88 22.33 -5.20
C VAL A 61 -12.69 23.50 -5.73
N ALA A 62 -12.43 23.90 -6.96
CA ALA A 62 -13.20 24.95 -7.64
C ALA A 62 -14.68 24.56 -7.79
N ALA A 63 -14.95 23.27 -8.07
CA ALA A 63 -16.31 22.77 -8.21
C ALA A 63 -17.05 22.64 -6.86
N LEU A 64 -16.37 22.28 -5.78
CA LEU A 64 -16.96 22.15 -4.44
C LEU A 64 -17.49 23.48 -3.87
N GLY A 65 -16.87 24.59 -4.23
CA GLY A 65 -17.28 25.94 -3.79
C GLY A 65 -18.54 26.49 -4.47
N LYS A 66 -19.05 25.84 -5.52
CA LYS A 66 -20.16 26.38 -6.32
C LYS A 66 -21.53 26.00 -5.77
N LYS A 67 -22.50 26.92 -5.93
CA LYS A 67 -23.90 26.68 -5.55
C LYS A 67 -24.57 25.60 -6.44
N PRO A 68 -25.57 24.88 -5.93
CA PRO A 68 -26.24 23.77 -6.68
C PRO A 68 -26.79 24.16 -8.06
N VAL A 69 -27.32 25.37 -8.20
CA VAL A 69 -27.88 25.86 -9.45
C VAL A 69 -26.81 26.05 -10.53
N GLU A 70 -25.66 26.63 -10.16
CA GLU A 70 -24.51 26.78 -11.08
C GLU A 70 -23.93 25.42 -11.50
N PHE A 71 -24.11 24.39 -10.69
CA PHE A 71 -23.67 23.03 -10.95
C PHE A 71 -24.43 22.41 -12.13
N ASN A 72 -25.75 22.58 -12.18
CA ASN A 72 -26.60 21.97 -13.22
C ASN A 72 -26.34 22.61 -14.60
N HIS A 73 -26.24 23.93 -14.67
CA HIS A 73 -25.90 24.63 -15.92
C HIS A 73 -24.53 24.19 -16.43
N LYS A 74 -23.52 24.19 -15.57
CA LYS A 74 -22.17 23.80 -15.96
C LYS A 74 -22.06 22.33 -16.37
N LEU A 75 -22.87 21.45 -15.81
CA LEU A 75 -22.91 20.04 -16.18
C LEU A 75 -23.46 19.85 -17.60
N ALA A 76 -24.50 20.59 -17.96
CA ALA A 76 -25.08 20.58 -19.33
C ALA A 76 -24.04 21.07 -20.34
N ASP A 77 -23.39 22.22 -20.09
CA ASP A 77 -22.34 22.78 -20.93
C ASP A 77 -21.15 21.83 -21.15
N LEU A 78 -20.72 21.15 -20.09
CA LEU A 78 -19.61 20.19 -20.19
C LEU A 78 -19.96 18.95 -21.01
N ARG A 79 -21.21 18.49 -20.96
CA ARG A 79 -21.70 17.38 -21.78
C ARG A 79 -21.78 17.75 -23.26
N THR A 80 -22.27 18.95 -23.56
CA THR A 80 -22.41 19.48 -24.94
C THR A 80 -21.02 19.74 -25.57
N ASN A 81 -20.06 20.20 -24.79
CA ASN A 81 -18.70 20.54 -25.23
C ASN A 81 -17.72 19.37 -25.22
N GLY A 82 -18.19 18.12 -25.11
CA GLY A 82 -17.34 16.91 -25.16
C GLY A 82 -16.39 16.71 -23.98
N LYS A 83 -16.58 17.43 -22.87
CA LYS A 83 -15.75 17.33 -21.64
C LYS A 83 -16.31 16.26 -20.69
N ALA A 84 -16.28 15.01 -21.13
CA ALA A 84 -16.88 13.88 -20.42
C ALA A 84 -16.27 13.65 -19.01
N ALA A 85 -14.96 13.87 -18.86
CA ALA A 85 -14.29 13.69 -17.56
C ALA A 85 -14.76 14.72 -16.52
N GLU A 86 -14.90 15.98 -16.93
CA GLU A 86 -15.41 17.06 -16.07
C GLU A 86 -16.89 16.84 -15.72
N ALA A 87 -17.69 16.39 -16.67
CA ALA A 87 -19.11 16.05 -16.43
C ALA A 87 -19.25 14.89 -15.44
N SER A 88 -18.44 13.82 -15.60
CA SER A 88 -18.42 12.69 -14.67
C SER A 88 -17.93 13.10 -13.28
N LEU A 89 -16.96 14.00 -13.21
CA LEU A 89 -16.47 14.54 -11.93
C LEU A 89 -17.58 15.32 -11.21
N LEU A 90 -18.27 16.21 -11.92
CA LEU A 90 -19.33 17.00 -11.32
C LEU A 90 -20.51 16.13 -10.86
N THR A 91 -20.89 15.12 -11.64
CA THR A 91 -21.91 14.14 -11.25
C THR A 91 -21.52 13.41 -9.98
N LEU A 92 -20.27 12.92 -9.90
CA LEU A 92 -19.74 12.26 -8.71
C LEU A 92 -19.79 13.17 -7.49
N LEU A 93 -19.39 14.43 -7.63
CA LEU A 93 -19.40 15.40 -6.52
C LEU A 93 -20.81 15.69 -6.02
N ARG A 94 -21.77 15.76 -6.94
CA ARG A 94 -23.19 15.91 -6.60
C ARG A 94 -23.68 14.71 -5.81
N GLU A 95 -23.45 13.47 -6.32
CA GLU A 95 -23.83 12.25 -5.61
C GLU A 95 -23.24 12.19 -4.21
N ILE A 96 -21.96 12.56 -4.06
CA ILE A 96 -21.32 12.53 -2.75
C ILE A 96 -21.93 13.57 -1.81
N LYS A 97 -22.19 14.80 -2.28
CA LYS A 97 -22.83 15.84 -1.46
C LYS A 97 -24.24 15.46 -1.03
N GLU A 98 -25.01 14.87 -1.91
CA GLU A 98 -26.40 14.45 -1.62
C GLU A 98 -26.47 13.26 -0.67
N THR A 99 -25.52 12.32 -0.77
CA THR A 99 -25.58 11.04 -0.04
C THR A 99 -24.83 11.08 1.30
N SER A 100 -23.70 11.79 1.40
CA SER A 100 -22.88 11.80 2.62
C SER A 100 -23.26 12.89 3.62
N GLY A 101 -24.22 13.74 3.25
CA GLY A 101 -24.53 14.94 4.05
C GLY A 101 -23.41 15.97 4.09
N PRO A 102 -23.67 17.18 4.58
CA PRO A 102 -22.73 18.31 4.51
C PRO A 102 -21.54 18.23 5.49
N HIS A 103 -21.14 17.06 5.98
CA HIS A 103 -20.41 16.95 7.23
C HIS A 103 -18.87 16.92 7.11
N LEU A 104 -18.31 16.63 5.95
CA LEU A 104 -16.85 16.73 5.78
C LEU A 104 -16.43 18.12 5.32
N GLN A 105 -15.46 18.71 6.02
CA GLN A 105 -14.87 19.96 5.58
C GLN A 105 -14.04 19.79 4.30
N ALA A 106 -13.90 20.85 3.51
CA ALA A 106 -13.22 20.81 2.22
C ALA A 106 -11.79 20.23 2.29
N ARG A 107 -11.12 20.38 3.42
CA ARG A 107 -9.78 19.84 3.64
C ARG A 107 -9.76 18.32 3.69
N HIS A 108 -10.72 17.70 4.40
CA HIS A 108 -10.84 16.25 4.46
C HIS A 108 -11.13 15.63 3.07
N TRP A 109 -11.92 16.33 2.24
CA TRP A 109 -12.16 15.93 0.87
C TRP A 109 -10.87 15.91 0.03
N LYS A 110 -10.04 16.94 0.18
CA LYS A 110 -8.74 17.01 -0.50
C LYS A 110 -7.84 15.85 -0.09
N LEU A 111 -7.78 15.54 1.20
CA LEU A 111 -6.97 14.44 1.73
C LEU A 111 -7.50 13.08 1.24
N ALA A 112 -8.81 12.86 1.26
CA ALA A 112 -9.42 11.64 0.73
C ALA A 112 -9.13 11.44 -0.77
N LEU A 113 -9.19 12.51 -1.55
CA LEU A 113 -8.86 12.48 -2.97
C LEU A 113 -7.38 12.17 -3.19
N GLU A 114 -6.49 12.80 -2.42
CA GLU A 114 -5.04 12.58 -2.52
C GLU A 114 -4.66 11.14 -2.18
N GLU A 115 -5.19 10.61 -1.11
CA GLU A 115 -4.96 9.23 -0.70
C GLU A 115 -5.43 8.25 -1.78
N THR A 116 -6.64 8.42 -2.28
CA THR A 116 -7.22 7.51 -3.26
C THR A 116 -6.55 7.59 -4.61
N SER A 117 -6.08 8.77 -5.04
CA SER A 117 -5.31 8.90 -6.28
C SER A 117 -3.97 8.19 -6.19
N LYS A 118 -3.25 8.32 -5.06
CA LYS A 118 -2.00 7.58 -4.81
C LYS A 118 -2.23 6.07 -4.86
N MET A 119 -3.32 5.58 -4.25
CA MET A 119 -3.68 4.16 -4.28
C MET A 119 -4.03 3.67 -5.68
N ALA A 120 -4.80 4.43 -6.45
CA ALA A 120 -5.12 4.11 -7.83
C ALA A 120 -3.87 4.08 -8.71
N MET A 121 -2.95 5.04 -8.52
CA MET A 121 -1.67 5.06 -9.22
C MET A 121 -0.83 3.82 -8.89
N MET A 122 -0.73 3.44 -7.62
CA MET A 122 0.00 2.24 -7.20
C MET A 122 -0.62 0.96 -7.81
N HIS A 123 -1.96 0.89 -7.86
CA HIS A 123 -2.65 -0.22 -8.51
C HIS A 123 -2.26 -0.34 -9.99
N TRP A 124 -2.34 0.75 -10.76
CA TRP A 124 -1.97 0.73 -12.17
C TRP A 124 -0.50 0.39 -12.40
N LYS A 125 0.42 0.91 -11.56
CA LYS A 125 1.84 0.52 -11.59
C LYS A 125 2.00 -1.00 -11.37
N SER A 126 1.27 -1.57 -10.43
CA SER A 126 1.30 -3.02 -10.16
C SER A 126 0.75 -3.83 -11.33
N VAL A 127 -0.36 -3.38 -11.95
CA VAL A 127 -0.94 -4.02 -13.15
C VAL A 127 0.04 -4.00 -14.30
N ILE A 128 0.70 -2.87 -14.56
CA ILE A 128 1.71 -2.75 -15.61
C ILE A 128 2.90 -3.70 -15.34
N ALA A 129 3.41 -3.71 -14.11
CA ALA A 129 4.54 -4.57 -13.75
C ALA A 129 4.21 -6.06 -13.93
N GLU A 130 3.03 -6.49 -13.51
CA GLU A 130 2.60 -7.88 -13.66
C GLU A 130 2.28 -8.23 -15.14
N ALA A 131 1.72 -7.29 -15.91
CA ALA A 131 1.51 -7.47 -17.35
C ALA A 131 2.84 -7.63 -18.08
N LYS A 132 3.89 -6.85 -17.74
CA LYS A 132 5.25 -7.03 -18.29
C LYS A 132 5.79 -8.42 -18.00
N LYS A 133 5.64 -8.95 -16.77
CA LYS A 133 6.08 -10.32 -16.44
C LYS A 133 5.35 -11.37 -17.26
N ASN A 134 4.04 -11.23 -17.41
CA ASN A 134 3.23 -12.18 -18.17
C ASN A 134 3.51 -12.13 -19.67
N LEU A 135 3.93 -10.98 -20.19
CA LEU A 135 4.32 -10.81 -21.58
C LEU A 135 5.76 -11.24 -21.87
N ALA A 136 6.62 -11.37 -20.86
CA ALA A 136 8.06 -11.61 -21.05
C ALA A 136 8.37 -12.80 -21.97
N HIS A 137 7.61 -13.90 -21.87
CA HIS A 137 7.78 -15.06 -22.76
C HIS A 137 7.28 -14.78 -24.18
N THR A 138 6.18 -14.07 -24.34
CA THR A 138 5.62 -13.69 -25.65
C THR A 138 6.53 -12.70 -26.37
N LEU A 139 7.09 -11.74 -25.62
CA LEU A 139 8.01 -10.73 -26.15
C LEU A 139 9.33 -11.31 -26.67
N LYS A 140 9.76 -12.47 -26.18
CA LYS A 140 10.94 -13.16 -26.73
C LYS A 140 10.75 -13.65 -28.17
N ARG A 141 9.50 -13.81 -28.61
CA ARG A 141 9.14 -14.25 -29.97
C ARG A 141 8.96 -13.09 -30.95
N PHE A 142 8.98 -11.86 -30.44
CA PHE A 142 8.86 -10.65 -31.24
C PHE A 142 10.24 -10.22 -31.74
N ASN A 143 10.27 -9.61 -32.93
CA ASN A 143 11.44 -8.85 -33.35
C ASN A 143 11.65 -7.65 -32.41
N ASP A 144 12.79 -6.98 -32.52
CA ASP A 144 13.15 -5.91 -31.61
C ASP A 144 12.21 -4.69 -31.69
N GLN A 145 11.73 -4.35 -32.89
CA GLN A 145 10.77 -3.25 -33.07
C GLN A 145 9.41 -3.53 -32.45
N ASP A 146 8.87 -4.73 -32.65
CA ASP A 146 7.61 -5.17 -32.09
C ASP A 146 7.67 -5.21 -30.55
N ARG A 147 8.81 -5.70 -30.03
CA ARG A 147 9.09 -5.74 -28.60
C ARG A 147 9.17 -4.35 -28.02
N HIS A 148 9.84 -3.44 -28.73
CA HIS A 148 9.96 -2.04 -28.31
C HIS A 148 8.59 -1.36 -28.23
N TYR A 149 7.74 -1.53 -29.25
CA TYR A 149 6.38 -0.99 -29.24
C TYR A 149 5.54 -1.54 -28.07
N ALA A 150 5.61 -2.85 -27.82
CA ALA A 150 4.92 -3.45 -26.67
C ALA A 150 5.41 -2.90 -25.33
N CYS A 151 6.72 -2.69 -25.19
CA CYS A 151 7.32 -2.08 -24.00
C CYS A 151 6.94 -0.61 -23.85
N TRP A 152 6.86 0.13 -24.95
CA TRP A 152 6.42 1.52 -24.97
C TRP A 152 4.97 1.68 -24.52
N LEU A 153 4.06 0.79 -24.93
CA LEU A 153 2.68 0.77 -24.44
C LEU A 153 2.59 0.58 -22.93
N LEU A 154 3.58 -0.05 -22.31
CA LEU A 154 3.64 -0.36 -20.88
C LEU A 154 4.74 0.43 -20.13
N CYS A 155 5.31 1.48 -20.72
CA CYS A 155 6.41 2.20 -20.05
C CYS A 155 5.98 2.92 -18.78
N GLY A 156 4.69 3.26 -18.64
CA GLY A 156 4.16 3.92 -17.45
C GLY A 156 2.65 4.14 -17.50
N ILE A 157 2.14 4.86 -16.50
CA ILE A 157 0.75 5.33 -16.44
C ILE A 157 0.66 6.62 -17.26
N ASN A 158 0.56 6.49 -18.56
CA ASN A 158 0.57 7.59 -19.51
C ASN A 158 -0.65 7.55 -20.45
N ARG A 159 -0.73 8.51 -21.37
CA ARG A 159 -1.86 8.64 -22.28
C ARG A 159 -2.01 7.40 -23.15
N GLN A 160 -0.94 6.89 -23.75
CA GLN A 160 -0.99 5.72 -24.62
C GLN A 160 -1.46 4.46 -23.90
N PHE A 161 -1.11 4.29 -22.62
CA PHE A 161 -1.60 3.18 -21.80
C PHE A 161 -3.11 3.19 -21.62
N PHE A 162 -3.69 4.37 -21.36
CA PHE A 162 -5.15 4.48 -21.22
C PHE A 162 -5.86 4.40 -22.58
N GLU A 163 -5.30 4.96 -23.64
CA GLU A 163 -5.82 4.79 -25.00
C GLU A 163 -5.86 3.31 -25.41
N LEU A 164 -4.81 2.55 -25.07
CA LEU A 164 -4.78 1.11 -25.28
C LEU A 164 -5.92 0.40 -24.54
N LEU A 165 -6.18 0.77 -23.29
CA LEU A 165 -7.27 0.20 -22.49
C LEU A 165 -8.65 0.56 -23.06
N ASP A 166 -8.80 1.74 -23.69
CA ASP A 166 -10.02 2.20 -24.37
C ASP A 166 -10.26 1.52 -25.72
N GLY A 167 -9.31 0.69 -26.16
CA GLY A 167 -9.41 -0.01 -27.43
C GLY A 167 -8.84 0.76 -28.61
N ARG A 168 -8.31 1.95 -28.39
CA ARG A 168 -7.56 2.69 -29.41
C ARG A 168 -6.21 2.03 -29.62
N ILE A 169 -5.62 2.31 -30.75
CA ILE A 169 -4.28 1.85 -31.10
C ILE A 169 -3.37 3.07 -31.02
N PRO A 170 -2.59 3.22 -29.92
CA PRO A 170 -1.67 4.33 -29.81
C PRO A 170 -0.59 4.23 -30.89
N VAL A 171 -0.36 5.32 -31.60
CA VAL A 171 0.70 5.42 -32.59
C VAL A 171 1.84 6.26 -31.97
N PRO A 172 3.08 5.77 -31.97
CA PRO A 172 4.21 6.57 -31.52
C PRO A 172 4.38 7.80 -32.41
N ASN A 173 4.56 8.97 -31.80
CA ASN A 173 4.92 10.15 -32.57
C ASN A 173 6.43 10.18 -32.78
N PRO A 174 6.96 10.16 -34.00
CA PRO A 174 8.39 10.17 -34.29
C PRO A 174 9.11 11.46 -33.82
N GLU A 175 8.36 12.56 -33.65
CA GLU A 175 8.91 13.86 -33.25
C GLU A 175 9.10 14.00 -31.73
N VAL A 176 8.51 13.13 -30.93
CA VAL A 176 8.69 13.17 -29.48
C VAL A 176 9.91 12.35 -29.10
N SER A 177 10.97 13.03 -28.68
CA SER A 177 12.18 12.37 -28.14
C SER A 177 11.78 11.41 -27.02
N PHE A 178 12.01 10.13 -27.25
CA PHE A 178 11.74 9.06 -26.28
C PHE A 178 12.59 9.26 -25.03
N ASP A 179 12.01 9.00 -23.88
CA ASP A 179 12.69 8.92 -22.60
C ASP A 179 14.02 8.15 -22.77
N ARG A 180 15.13 8.71 -22.28
CA ARG A 180 16.51 8.25 -22.48
C ARG A 180 16.75 6.75 -22.22
N ASN A 181 15.83 6.08 -21.53
CA ASN A 181 15.88 4.65 -21.25
C ASN A 181 15.33 3.75 -22.39
N TYR A 182 14.82 4.32 -23.48
CA TYR A 182 14.21 3.59 -24.60
C TYR A 182 14.68 4.11 -25.96
N CYS A 183 15.92 4.60 -26.04
CA CYS A 183 16.54 5.07 -27.26
C CYS A 183 16.85 3.90 -28.22
N LEU A 184 15.83 3.44 -28.93
CA LEU A 184 16.03 2.85 -30.25
C LEU A 184 15.36 3.80 -31.23
N SER A 185 16.16 4.32 -32.16
CA SER A 185 15.66 5.12 -33.28
C SER A 185 14.62 4.31 -34.04
N TYR A 186 13.41 4.84 -34.15
CA TYR A 186 12.36 4.27 -34.98
C TYR A 186 12.65 4.62 -36.43
N ASP A 187 13.57 3.89 -37.09
CA ASP A 187 13.87 4.07 -38.51
C ASP A 187 12.80 3.50 -39.44
N ARG A 188 11.83 2.74 -38.89
CA ARG A 188 10.76 2.15 -39.71
C ARG A 188 9.43 2.26 -38.98
N THR A 189 8.43 2.83 -39.65
CA THR A 189 7.04 2.82 -39.22
C THR A 189 6.49 1.39 -39.25
N LEU A 190 6.05 0.88 -38.11
CA LEU A 190 5.35 -0.39 -38.01
C LEU A 190 4.05 -0.31 -38.85
N SER A 191 3.73 -1.39 -39.56
CA SER A 191 2.50 -1.42 -40.34
C SER A 191 1.27 -1.31 -39.42
N PRO A 192 0.17 -0.68 -39.86
CA PRO A 192 -1.08 -0.60 -39.08
C PRO A 192 -1.59 -1.97 -38.60
N LYS A 193 -1.37 -3.02 -39.40
CA LYS A 193 -1.73 -4.41 -39.06
C LYS A 193 -0.89 -4.92 -37.89
N THR A 194 0.41 -4.67 -37.88
CA THR A 194 1.33 -5.04 -36.78
C THR A 194 1.01 -4.30 -35.50
N LEU A 195 0.79 -2.98 -35.56
CA LEU A 195 0.39 -2.18 -34.42
C LEU A 195 -0.90 -2.72 -33.76
N ARG A 196 -1.92 -3.05 -34.58
CA ARG A 196 -3.19 -3.64 -34.08
C ARG A 196 -2.96 -4.98 -33.39
N SER A 197 -2.14 -5.84 -33.99
CA SER A 197 -1.84 -7.16 -33.44
C SER A 197 -1.18 -7.07 -32.07
N ILE A 198 -0.10 -6.29 -31.96
CA ILE A 198 0.66 -6.13 -30.72
C ILE A 198 -0.19 -5.42 -29.66
N ALA A 199 -0.84 -4.31 -30.00
CA ALA A 199 -1.75 -3.62 -29.09
C ALA A 199 -2.85 -4.54 -28.57
N GLY A 200 -3.39 -5.41 -29.42
CA GLY A 200 -4.38 -6.42 -29.05
C GLY A 200 -3.85 -7.44 -28.04
N ILE A 201 -2.63 -7.93 -28.22
CA ILE A 201 -1.98 -8.87 -27.29
C ILE A 201 -1.73 -8.20 -25.94
N VAL A 202 -1.15 -7.00 -25.94
CA VAL A 202 -0.84 -6.24 -24.73
C VAL A 202 -2.13 -5.91 -23.97
N ARG A 203 -3.16 -5.40 -24.65
CA ARG A 203 -4.45 -5.08 -24.07
C ARG A 203 -5.14 -6.28 -23.43
N ARG A 204 -5.17 -7.44 -24.11
CA ARG A 204 -5.74 -8.67 -23.54
C ARG A 204 -5.00 -9.08 -22.26
N THR A 205 -3.67 -8.99 -22.27
CA THR A 205 -2.87 -9.33 -21.08
C THR A 205 -3.11 -8.37 -19.93
N VAL A 206 -3.13 -7.07 -20.18
CA VAL A 206 -3.42 -6.06 -19.14
C VAL A 206 -4.83 -6.28 -18.57
N ASN A 207 -5.84 -6.51 -19.41
CA ASN A 207 -7.21 -6.74 -18.97
C ASN A 207 -7.36 -8.03 -18.16
N ARG A 208 -6.62 -9.10 -18.51
CA ARG A 208 -6.56 -10.32 -17.72
C ARG A 208 -5.96 -10.05 -16.34
N VAL A 209 -4.77 -9.44 -16.28
CA VAL A 209 -4.10 -9.08 -15.02
C VAL A 209 -5.00 -8.20 -14.16
N ARG A 210 -5.68 -7.22 -14.74
CA ARG A 210 -6.60 -6.34 -14.02
C ARG A 210 -7.76 -7.11 -13.38
N ARG A 211 -8.33 -8.10 -14.07
CA ARG A 211 -9.42 -8.94 -13.53
C ARG A 211 -8.96 -9.89 -12.43
N GLU A 212 -7.76 -10.44 -12.57
CA GLU A 212 -7.15 -11.36 -11.61
C GLU A 212 -6.53 -10.64 -10.42
N SER A 213 -6.23 -9.34 -10.56
CA SER A 213 -5.58 -8.59 -9.49
C SER A 213 -6.54 -8.37 -8.32
N VAL A 214 -6.30 -9.12 -7.26
CA VAL A 214 -6.95 -8.99 -5.94
C VAL A 214 -6.60 -7.64 -5.26
N PHE A 215 -5.78 -6.82 -5.89
CA PHE A 215 -5.08 -5.67 -5.31
C PHE A 215 -5.87 -4.36 -5.34
N TYR A 216 -7.10 -4.35 -5.82
CA TYR A 216 -7.91 -3.16 -5.71
C TYR A 216 -8.25 -2.94 -4.22
N PRO A 217 -7.88 -1.79 -3.64
CA PRO A 217 -8.13 -1.57 -2.22
C PRO A 217 -9.63 -1.65 -1.98
N ARG A 218 -10.02 -2.58 -1.12
CA ARG A 218 -11.43 -2.78 -0.78
C ARG A 218 -11.91 -1.54 -0.04
N THR A 219 -13.04 -1.01 -0.44
CA THR A 219 -13.70 0.16 0.15
C THR A 219 -13.80 0.11 1.68
N LYS A 220 -13.95 -1.09 2.26
CA LYS A 220 -13.95 -1.31 3.71
C LYS A 220 -12.68 -0.86 4.44
N ALA A 221 -11.54 -0.72 3.75
CA ALA A 221 -10.30 -0.27 4.37
C ALA A 221 -10.33 1.21 4.78
N PHE A 222 -11.19 2.02 4.16
CA PHE A 222 -11.26 3.45 4.43
C PHE A 222 -12.17 3.81 5.62
N HIS A 223 -13.14 2.97 5.96
CA HIS A 223 -14.10 3.28 7.03
C HIS A 223 -13.51 3.31 8.44
N ASN A 224 -12.25 2.93 8.59
CA ASN A 224 -11.57 2.81 9.87
C ASN A 224 -10.40 3.79 10.03
N ARG A 225 -10.24 4.74 9.13
CA ARG A 225 -9.14 5.69 9.20
C ARG A 225 -9.50 7.03 8.60
N ILE A 226 -8.80 8.07 9.03
CA ILE A 226 -8.85 9.41 8.48
C ILE A 226 -7.47 10.04 8.56
N ASP A 227 -7.07 10.74 7.51
CA ASP A 227 -5.81 11.46 7.44
C ASP A 227 -6.03 12.94 7.79
N PHE A 228 -5.07 13.51 8.50
CA PHE A 228 -5.02 14.93 8.86
C PHE A 228 -3.68 15.50 8.42
N ASP A 229 -3.68 16.55 7.66
CA ASP A 229 -2.46 17.32 7.39
C ASP A 229 -2.23 18.41 8.46
N THR A 230 -1.12 19.10 8.37
CA THR A 230 -0.70 20.12 9.36
C THR A 230 -1.70 21.24 9.55
N SER A 231 -2.59 21.51 8.61
CA SER A 231 -3.65 22.53 8.74
C SER A 231 -4.93 21.99 9.40
N CYS A 232 -5.05 20.67 9.55
CA CYS A 232 -6.19 20.03 10.16
C CYS A 232 -6.04 19.79 11.67
N TYR A 233 -4.89 20.10 12.25
CA TYR A 233 -4.67 19.92 13.67
C TYR A 233 -3.72 20.96 14.26
N THR A 234 -3.78 21.13 15.57
CA THR A 234 -2.78 21.86 16.37
C THR A 234 -2.34 20.99 17.54
N VAL A 235 -1.12 21.21 18.01
CA VAL A 235 -0.57 20.55 19.19
C VAL A 235 -0.41 21.57 20.29
N ARG A 236 -1.07 21.35 21.43
CA ARG A 236 -0.96 22.16 22.62
C ARG A 236 -0.26 21.35 23.71
N SER A 237 0.77 21.89 24.32
CA SER A 237 1.49 21.28 25.42
C SER A 237 1.29 22.11 26.69
N THR A 238 0.94 21.44 27.78
CA THR A 238 0.96 21.99 29.14
C THR A 238 2.11 21.34 29.91
N GLU A 239 2.32 21.76 31.17
CA GLU A 239 3.36 21.16 32.02
C GLU A 239 3.17 19.64 32.17
N ASP A 240 1.93 19.18 32.30
CA ASP A 240 1.62 17.77 32.60
C ASP A 240 1.22 16.93 31.38
N ALA A 241 0.75 17.56 30.30
CA ALA A 241 0.15 16.82 29.20
C ALA A 241 0.38 17.46 27.85
N GLN A 242 0.23 16.66 26.80
CA GLN A 242 0.18 17.12 25.42
C GLN A 242 -1.18 16.77 24.82
N PHE A 243 -1.78 17.75 24.17
CA PHE A 243 -3.09 17.64 23.54
C PHE A 243 -2.97 17.82 22.03
N LEU A 244 -3.69 17.01 21.31
CA LEU A 244 -3.87 17.11 19.86
C LEU A 244 -5.28 17.60 19.57
N GLU A 245 -5.39 18.80 19.06
CA GLU A 245 -6.64 19.45 18.70
C GLU A 245 -6.95 19.17 17.23
N LEU A 246 -7.86 18.24 16.94
CA LEU A 246 -8.23 17.83 15.59
C LEU A 246 -9.39 18.68 15.06
N MET A 247 -9.34 19.01 13.78
CA MET A 247 -10.46 19.57 13.04
C MET A 247 -11.64 18.61 13.09
N SER A 248 -12.82 19.09 13.56
CA SER A 248 -14.04 18.29 13.62
C SER A 248 -14.88 18.42 12.35
N LEU A 249 -16.05 17.76 12.32
CA LEU A 249 -17.05 17.95 11.25
C LEU A 249 -17.68 19.35 11.28
N GLN A 250 -17.74 19.98 12.45
CA GLN A 250 -18.33 21.30 12.63
C GLN A 250 -17.24 22.37 12.44
N PRO A 251 -17.43 23.35 11.52
CA PRO A 251 -16.51 24.47 11.37
C PRO A 251 -16.29 25.20 12.71
N GLY A 252 -15.05 25.55 13.01
CA GLY A 252 -14.68 26.25 14.24
C GLY A 252 -14.55 25.37 15.49
N LYS A 253 -15.09 24.16 15.50
CA LYS A 253 -14.94 23.22 16.63
C LYS A 253 -13.80 22.25 16.40
N ARG A 254 -13.07 21.93 17.47
CA ARG A 254 -11.99 20.95 17.48
C ARG A 254 -12.27 19.84 18.50
N ILE A 255 -11.75 18.66 18.21
CA ILE A 255 -11.77 17.49 19.12
C ILE A 255 -10.41 17.44 19.79
N SER A 256 -10.39 17.52 21.11
CA SER A 256 -9.16 17.49 21.91
C SER A 256 -8.84 16.07 22.35
N LEU A 257 -7.65 15.57 21.99
CA LEU A 257 -7.16 14.25 22.34
C LEU A 257 -5.94 14.39 23.25
N ARG A 258 -6.02 13.94 24.50
CA ARG A 258 -4.88 13.89 25.42
C ARG A 258 -3.96 12.74 25.03
N LEU A 259 -2.73 13.05 24.66
CA LEU A 259 -1.74 12.08 24.21
C LEU A 259 -1.07 11.39 25.41
N LYS A 260 -0.84 10.09 25.29
CA LYS A 260 0.00 9.35 26.26
C LYS A 260 1.46 9.59 25.93
N GLY A 261 2.10 10.44 26.73
CA GLY A 261 3.49 10.86 26.57
C GLY A 261 3.68 12.04 25.62
N ARG A 262 4.86 12.65 25.65
CA ARG A 262 5.24 13.81 24.84
C ARG A 262 6.01 13.39 23.59
N SER A 263 5.75 14.03 22.48
CA SER A 263 6.52 13.84 21.24
C SER A 263 6.36 15.01 20.30
N LYS A 264 7.39 15.27 19.50
CA LYS A 264 7.28 16.20 18.38
C LYS A 264 6.35 15.58 17.32
N ILE A 265 5.16 16.14 17.15
CA ILE A 265 4.20 15.75 16.12
C ILE A 265 4.33 16.76 14.97
N ARG A 266 4.66 16.28 13.78
CA ARG A 266 4.79 17.08 12.56
C ARG A 266 4.29 16.28 11.36
N GLY A 267 3.87 16.99 10.31
CA GLY A 267 3.45 16.36 9.06
C GLY A 267 2.06 15.75 9.10
N THR A 268 1.80 14.81 8.23
CA THR A 268 0.49 14.14 8.13
C THR A 268 0.29 13.14 9.26
N LEU A 269 -0.87 13.20 9.90
CA LEU A 269 -1.31 12.25 10.91
C LEU A 269 -2.35 11.31 10.32
N GLN A 270 -2.41 10.08 10.84
CA GLN A 270 -3.47 9.15 10.49
C GLN A 270 -4.14 8.62 11.76
N LEU A 271 -5.41 8.93 11.93
CA LEU A 271 -6.25 8.34 12.98
C LEU A 271 -6.80 7.01 12.47
N ILE A 272 -6.61 5.94 13.24
CA ILE A 272 -7.05 4.59 12.86
C ILE A 272 -7.92 4.02 13.96
N ARG A 273 -9.07 3.52 13.56
CA ARG A 273 -9.99 2.76 14.42
C ARG A 273 -9.75 1.27 14.21
N ASP A 274 -9.53 0.51 15.25
CA ASP A 274 -9.43 -0.93 15.17
C ASP A 274 -10.80 -1.62 15.13
N THR A 275 -10.81 -2.94 15.02
CA THR A 275 -12.04 -3.74 15.00
C THR A 275 -12.76 -3.80 16.36
N ALA A 276 -12.09 -3.39 17.43
CA ALA A 276 -12.66 -3.28 18.79
C ALA A 276 -13.23 -1.88 19.05
N GLY A 277 -13.11 -0.95 18.08
CA GLY A 277 -13.56 0.43 18.23
C GLY A 277 -12.56 1.32 18.96
N THR A 278 -11.35 0.85 19.23
CA THR A 278 -10.28 1.63 19.85
C THR A 278 -9.54 2.44 18.79
N TYR A 279 -9.25 3.69 19.13
CA TYR A 279 -8.52 4.58 18.25
C TYR A 279 -7.03 4.60 18.57
N SER A 280 -6.21 4.70 17.53
CA SER A 280 -4.78 4.95 17.62
C SER A 280 -4.36 6.00 16.60
N LEU A 281 -3.34 6.78 16.94
CA LEU A 281 -2.77 7.80 16.08
C LEU A 281 -1.46 7.32 15.48
N ARG A 282 -1.33 7.33 14.17
CA ARG A 282 -0.06 7.16 13.48
C ARG A 282 0.51 8.53 13.13
N VAL A 283 1.76 8.72 13.51
CA VAL A 283 2.50 9.96 13.29
C VAL A 283 3.74 9.62 12.48
N TYR A 284 4.00 10.38 11.44
CA TYR A 284 5.25 10.31 10.70
C TYR A 284 6.22 11.29 11.34
N VAL A 285 7.33 10.78 11.85
CA VAL A 285 8.36 11.60 12.51
C VAL A 285 9.63 11.50 11.68
N PRO A 286 10.21 12.64 11.28
CA PRO A 286 11.52 12.61 10.64
C PRO A 286 12.52 11.95 11.58
N GLN A 287 13.27 11.01 11.06
CA GLN A 287 14.35 10.34 11.78
C GLN A 287 15.65 11.08 11.48
N GLU A 288 16.28 11.57 12.51
CA GLU A 288 17.64 12.07 12.38
C GLU A 288 18.57 10.90 12.02
N CYS A 289 19.37 11.10 10.99
CA CYS A 289 20.38 10.15 10.56
C CYS A 289 21.75 10.70 10.93
N GLU A 290 22.63 9.82 11.36
CA GLU A 290 24.04 10.15 11.54
C GLU A 290 24.67 10.53 10.19
N ALA A 291 25.69 11.36 10.22
CA ALA A 291 26.50 11.65 9.04
C ALA A 291 27.15 10.37 8.51
N GLN A 292 27.36 10.29 7.19
CA GLN A 292 28.00 9.13 6.58
C GLN A 292 29.39 8.93 7.19
N ARG A 293 29.65 7.72 7.68
CA ARG A 293 30.92 7.36 8.29
C ARG A 293 32.02 7.31 7.23
N LYS A 294 33.06 8.07 7.45
CA LYS A 294 34.24 8.10 6.54
C LYS A 294 35.28 7.03 6.90
N THR A 295 35.31 6.64 8.16
CA THR A 295 36.29 5.66 8.70
C THR A 295 35.53 4.46 9.29
N GLY A 296 36.14 3.29 9.26
CA GLY A 296 35.58 2.05 9.78
C GLY A 296 35.84 0.86 8.86
N THR A 297 35.35 -0.31 9.26
CA THR A 297 35.48 -1.57 8.52
C THR A 297 34.40 -1.72 7.44
N VAL A 298 34.73 -2.46 6.40
CA VAL A 298 33.78 -2.96 5.40
C VAL A 298 33.46 -4.40 5.76
N ILE A 299 32.17 -4.73 5.91
CA ILE A 299 31.74 -6.09 6.22
C ILE A 299 30.78 -6.64 5.16
N GLY A 300 31.03 -7.90 4.78
CA GLY A 300 30.08 -8.68 4.01
C GLY A 300 29.04 -9.31 4.94
N ILE A 301 27.77 -9.34 4.51
CA ILE A 301 26.67 -9.97 5.24
C ILE A 301 25.96 -10.97 4.34
N ASP A 302 25.99 -12.24 4.73
CA ASP A 302 25.16 -13.29 4.16
C ASP A 302 23.89 -13.48 5.01
N LEU A 303 22.74 -13.57 4.35
CA LEU A 303 21.43 -13.69 4.99
C LEU A 303 20.96 -15.15 4.98
N GLY A 304 21.00 -15.80 6.13
CA GLY A 304 20.62 -17.18 6.32
C GLY A 304 19.17 -17.39 6.81
N TYR A 305 18.71 -18.63 6.69
CA TYR A 305 17.46 -19.07 7.33
C TYR A 305 17.71 -19.60 8.74
N THR A 306 18.81 -20.29 8.96
CA THR A 306 19.17 -20.91 10.25
C THR A 306 19.68 -19.86 11.21
N GLU A 307 20.70 -19.16 10.81
CA GLU A 307 21.21 -17.94 11.42
C GLU A 307 20.64 -16.75 10.63
N MET A 308 20.32 -15.68 11.34
CA MET A 308 19.77 -14.49 10.69
C MET A 308 20.77 -13.88 9.70
N MET A 309 22.02 -13.78 10.14
CA MET A 309 23.12 -13.22 9.35
C MET A 309 24.44 -13.87 9.78
N ALA A 310 25.31 -14.09 8.80
CA ALA A 310 26.72 -14.36 8.98
C ALA A 310 27.53 -13.18 8.44
N THR A 311 28.54 -12.72 9.16
CA THR A 311 29.40 -11.62 8.72
C THR A 311 30.73 -12.15 8.20
N SER A 312 31.42 -11.36 7.36
CA SER A 312 32.77 -11.68 6.91
C SER A 312 33.80 -11.73 8.05
N GLU A 313 33.45 -11.21 9.22
CA GLU A 313 34.26 -11.30 10.45
C GLU A 313 33.96 -12.59 11.26
N GLN A 314 33.26 -13.57 10.65
CA GLN A 314 32.85 -14.85 11.25
C GLN A 314 31.87 -14.71 12.44
N GLU A 315 31.20 -13.60 12.58
CA GLU A 315 30.13 -13.43 13.58
C GLU A 315 28.82 -13.99 13.06
N LEU A 316 28.15 -14.81 13.87
CA LEU A 316 26.81 -15.33 13.62
C LEU A 316 25.80 -14.56 14.48
N LEU A 317 24.83 -13.92 13.82
CA LEU A 317 23.83 -13.09 14.49
C LEU A 317 22.45 -13.72 14.35
N GLY A 318 21.69 -13.66 15.44
CA GLY A 318 20.32 -14.19 15.47
C GLY A 318 20.25 -15.71 15.25
N THR A 319 21.14 -16.47 15.86
CA THR A 319 21.24 -17.94 15.76
C THR A 319 19.96 -18.67 16.15
N ASP A 320 19.15 -18.09 17.06
CA ASP A 320 17.85 -18.69 17.49
C ASP A 320 16.73 -18.49 16.46
N LEU A 321 16.92 -17.62 15.46
CA LEU A 321 15.84 -17.21 14.56
C LEU A 321 15.35 -18.37 13.70
N GLY A 322 16.24 -19.23 13.20
CA GLY A 322 15.90 -20.40 12.39
C GLY A 322 15.11 -21.45 13.17
N GLN A 323 15.47 -21.69 14.44
CA GLN A 323 14.72 -22.55 15.33
C GLN A 323 13.32 -21.99 15.58
N TYR A 324 13.21 -20.69 15.83
CA TYR A 324 11.93 -20.00 16.01
C TYR A 324 11.05 -20.08 14.77
N PHE A 325 11.61 -19.83 13.57
CA PHE A 325 10.89 -20.00 12.30
C PHE A 325 10.39 -21.45 12.11
N SER A 326 11.23 -22.44 12.43
CA SER A 326 10.88 -23.85 12.33
C SER A 326 9.72 -24.20 13.27
N ALA A 327 9.81 -23.79 14.53
CA ALA A 327 8.77 -24.01 15.55
C ALA A 327 7.43 -23.35 15.13
N ILE A 328 7.45 -22.13 14.64
CA ILE A 328 6.25 -21.43 14.13
C ILE A 328 5.67 -22.19 12.93
N SER A 329 6.51 -22.61 11.98
CA SER A 329 6.08 -23.32 10.77
C SER A 329 5.40 -24.63 11.13
N ASP A 330 5.98 -25.41 12.06
CA ASP A 330 5.42 -26.68 12.49
C ASP A 330 4.12 -26.51 13.29
N LYS A 331 4.05 -25.52 14.17
CA LYS A 331 2.82 -25.13 14.87
C LYS A 331 1.71 -24.71 13.92
N ARG A 332 2.05 -23.94 12.89
CA ARG A 332 1.09 -23.52 11.84
C ARG A 332 0.60 -24.72 11.04
N ARG A 333 1.45 -25.69 10.72
CA ARG A 333 1.09 -26.96 10.07
C ARG A 333 0.07 -27.71 10.90
N LYS A 334 0.37 -28.01 12.18
CA LYS A 334 -0.55 -28.73 13.08
C LYS A 334 -1.91 -28.04 13.21
N ASN A 335 -1.90 -26.70 13.37
CA ASN A 335 -3.13 -25.91 13.43
C ASN A 335 -3.94 -25.95 12.11
N SER A 336 -3.25 -25.97 10.96
CA SER A 336 -3.89 -26.06 9.65
C SER A 336 -4.52 -27.43 9.42
N GLU A 337 -3.84 -28.51 9.80
CA GLU A 337 -4.35 -29.86 9.74
C GLU A 337 -5.63 -30.02 10.60
N GLY A 338 -5.60 -29.55 11.85
CA GLY A 338 -6.77 -29.55 12.71
C GLY A 338 -7.93 -28.74 12.14
N ARG A 339 -7.63 -27.57 11.58
CA ARG A 339 -8.62 -26.72 10.92
C ARG A 339 -9.22 -27.38 9.67
N ASN A 340 -8.42 -28.07 8.86
CA ASN A 340 -8.90 -28.77 7.68
C ASN A 340 -9.83 -29.92 8.06
N ARG A 341 -9.55 -30.67 9.14
CA ARG A 341 -10.45 -31.68 9.69
C ARG A 341 -11.80 -31.07 10.09
N MET A 342 -11.79 -29.96 10.81
CA MET A 342 -13.01 -29.23 11.20
C MET A 342 -13.78 -28.72 9.98
N TYR A 343 -13.08 -28.24 8.95
CA TYR A 343 -13.70 -27.78 7.72
C TYR A 343 -14.35 -28.93 6.93
N SER A 344 -13.70 -30.06 6.86
CA SER A 344 -14.28 -31.28 6.24
C SER A 344 -15.53 -31.76 6.99
N LEU A 345 -15.48 -31.76 8.34
CA LEU A 345 -16.64 -32.10 9.16
C LEU A 345 -17.79 -31.08 8.95
N PHE A 346 -17.49 -29.80 8.93
CA PHE A 346 -18.46 -28.74 8.63
C PHE A 346 -19.14 -28.95 7.27
N ARG A 347 -18.36 -29.23 6.20
CA ARG A 347 -18.92 -29.52 4.86
C ARG A 347 -19.78 -30.77 4.84
N ASN A 348 -19.39 -31.84 5.54
CA ASN A 348 -20.15 -33.08 5.63
C ASN A 348 -21.47 -32.89 6.37
N LEU A 349 -21.49 -32.07 7.44
CA LEU A 349 -22.72 -31.76 8.17
C LEU A 349 -23.69 -30.91 7.32
N LEU A 350 -23.19 -30.00 6.49
CA LEU A 350 -24.03 -29.23 5.56
C LEU A 350 -24.71 -30.08 4.47
N LYS A 351 -24.11 -31.20 4.11
CA LYS A 351 -24.69 -32.15 3.11
C LYS A 351 -25.82 -33.02 3.71
N LYS A 352 -25.92 -33.10 5.03
CA LYS A 352 -26.90 -33.92 5.73
C LYS A 352 -28.06 -33.08 6.20
N SER A 353 -29.28 -33.41 5.81
CA SER A 353 -30.49 -32.75 6.25
C SER A 353 -30.74 -32.98 7.76
N GLY A 354 -31.27 -31.97 8.47
CA GLY A 354 -31.63 -32.05 9.89
C GLY A 354 -31.22 -30.80 10.67
N LYS A 355 -32.12 -30.25 11.49
CA LYS A 355 -31.91 -29.00 12.27
C LYS A 355 -30.70 -29.12 13.20
N ASP A 356 -30.51 -30.25 13.88
CA ASP A 356 -29.38 -30.46 14.82
C ASP A 356 -28.02 -30.47 14.11
N LYS A 357 -27.97 -31.04 12.89
CA LYS A 357 -26.76 -31.09 12.09
C LYS A 357 -26.38 -29.71 11.58
N LEU A 358 -27.33 -28.90 11.18
CA LEU A 358 -27.13 -27.48 10.78
C LEU A 358 -26.66 -26.65 11.97
N ALA A 359 -27.27 -26.82 13.15
CA ALA A 359 -26.84 -26.14 14.37
C ALA A 359 -25.41 -26.50 14.77
N LYS A 360 -25.03 -27.80 14.64
CA LYS A 360 -23.66 -28.26 14.87
C LYS A 360 -22.67 -27.69 13.84
N ALA A 361 -23.05 -27.63 12.57
CA ALA A 361 -22.25 -27.01 11.53
C ALA A 361 -21.99 -25.52 11.82
N GLU A 362 -23.02 -24.79 12.20
CA GLU A 362 -22.89 -23.37 12.53
C GLU A 362 -22.00 -23.14 13.76
N ARG A 363 -22.10 -23.99 14.78
CA ARG A 363 -21.20 -23.97 15.95
C ARG A 363 -19.74 -24.20 15.56
N ILE A 364 -19.46 -25.15 14.66
CA ILE A 364 -18.12 -25.40 14.13
C ILE A 364 -17.62 -24.18 13.35
N ARG A 365 -18.46 -23.59 12.49
CA ARG A 365 -18.12 -22.39 11.72
C ARG A 365 -17.72 -21.24 12.63
N LYS A 366 -18.52 -20.96 13.64
CA LYS A 366 -18.34 -19.85 14.57
C LYS A 366 -17.11 -20.04 15.47
N ASN A 367 -16.92 -21.22 16.04
CA ASN A 367 -15.92 -21.44 17.09
C ASN A 367 -14.56 -21.93 16.53
N ASN A 368 -14.55 -22.73 15.47
CA ASN A 368 -13.34 -23.40 14.99
C ASN A 368 -12.80 -22.85 13.68
N LEU A 369 -13.67 -22.33 12.80
CA LEU A 369 -13.27 -21.85 11.47
C LEU A 369 -13.03 -20.34 11.40
N GLY A 370 -13.22 -19.62 12.48
CA GLY A 370 -12.91 -18.19 12.58
C GLY A 370 -11.41 -17.90 12.43
N ARG A 371 -11.05 -16.73 11.87
CA ARG A 371 -9.65 -16.32 11.64
C ARG A 371 -9.08 -15.43 12.75
N LYS A 372 -9.89 -14.97 13.69
CA LYS A 372 -9.48 -13.96 14.71
C LYS A 372 -8.29 -14.44 15.56
N LYS A 373 -8.39 -15.64 16.15
CA LYS A 373 -7.30 -16.23 16.97
C LYS A 373 -6.04 -16.51 16.14
N GLN A 374 -6.21 -16.97 14.91
CA GLN A 374 -5.08 -17.26 14.00
C GLN A 374 -4.34 -15.96 13.63
N ARG A 375 -5.08 -14.88 13.33
CA ARG A 375 -4.50 -13.57 13.03
C ARG A 375 -3.77 -12.98 14.25
N ALA A 376 -4.35 -13.07 15.44
CA ALA A 376 -3.69 -12.59 16.66
C ALA A 376 -2.36 -13.31 16.94
N ARG A 377 -2.34 -14.65 16.76
CA ARG A 377 -1.09 -15.44 16.87
C ARG A 377 -0.07 -15.03 15.82
N TYR A 378 -0.50 -14.88 14.56
CA TYR A 378 0.39 -14.43 13.49
C TYR A 378 1.04 -13.09 13.78
N ILE A 379 0.26 -12.11 14.25
CA ILE A 379 0.76 -10.76 14.61
C ILE A 379 1.79 -10.87 15.74
N ARG A 380 1.54 -11.71 16.76
CA ARG A 380 2.47 -11.95 17.86
C ARG A 380 3.79 -12.57 17.37
N ASP A 381 3.71 -13.63 16.55
CA ASP A 381 4.88 -14.32 16.01
C ASP A 381 5.75 -13.35 15.19
N ILE A 382 5.13 -12.54 14.33
CA ILE A 382 5.82 -11.50 13.56
C ILE A 382 6.44 -10.43 14.47
N GLY A 383 5.75 -10.06 15.55
CA GLY A 383 6.27 -9.11 16.55
C GLY A 383 7.57 -9.60 17.16
N VAL A 384 7.62 -10.85 17.60
CA VAL A 384 8.83 -11.47 18.18
C VAL A 384 9.99 -11.49 17.18
N ILE A 385 9.72 -11.94 15.93
CA ILE A 385 10.74 -11.95 14.87
C ILE A 385 11.31 -10.53 14.63
N LYS A 386 10.43 -9.54 14.53
CA LYS A 386 10.85 -8.14 14.35
C LYS A 386 11.69 -7.63 15.53
N THR A 387 11.39 -8.04 16.74
CA THR A 387 12.17 -7.69 17.94
C THR A 387 13.55 -8.28 17.87
N ILE A 388 13.69 -9.58 17.57
CA ILE A 388 14.99 -10.25 17.40
C ILE A 388 15.81 -9.54 16.33
N VAL A 389 15.26 -9.39 15.13
CA VAL A 389 15.95 -8.71 14.01
C VAL A 389 16.43 -7.31 14.39
N ASN A 390 15.59 -6.51 15.05
CA ASN A 390 15.98 -5.16 15.43
C ASN A 390 17.04 -5.14 16.53
N ARG A 391 17.03 -6.11 17.46
CA ARG A 391 18.04 -6.26 18.50
C ARG A 391 19.40 -6.56 17.88
N GLU A 392 19.48 -7.59 17.06
CA GLU A 392 20.74 -8.02 16.44
C GLU A 392 21.34 -6.93 15.54
N LEU A 393 20.52 -6.29 14.71
CA LEU A 393 20.97 -5.17 13.87
C LEU A 393 21.41 -3.95 14.71
N ASN A 394 20.79 -3.71 15.88
CA ASN A 394 21.27 -2.65 16.76
C ASN A 394 22.65 -3.00 17.32
N LEU A 395 22.83 -4.22 17.83
CA LEU A 395 24.13 -4.67 18.38
C LEU A 395 25.22 -4.51 17.32
N LEU A 396 24.98 -4.97 16.09
CA LEU A 396 25.94 -4.89 15.02
C LEU A 396 26.31 -3.42 14.66
N PHE A 397 25.33 -2.55 14.50
CA PHE A 397 25.55 -1.19 13.97
C PHE A 397 25.98 -0.18 15.03
N THR A 398 25.77 -0.47 16.33
CA THR A 398 26.20 0.38 17.45
C THR A 398 27.45 -0.12 18.12
N ARG A 399 28.15 -1.14 17.59
CA ARG A 399 29.39 -1.64 18.13
C ARG A 399 30.44 -0.52 18.17
N LYS A 400 31.15 -0.41 19.30
CA LYS A 400 32.17 0.63 19.51
C LYS A 400 33.56 0.19 19.00
N THR A 401 33.83 -1.10 19.12
CA THR A 401 35.06 -1.74 18.58
C THR A 401 34.80 -2.02 17.08
N ASN A 402 35.73 -1.63 16.23
CA ASN A 402 35.66 -1.79 14.78
C ASN A 402 34.34 -1.24 14.20
N PRO A 403 34.10 0.09 14.25
CA PRO A 403 32.87 0.66 13.73
C PRO A 403 32.71 0.37 12.22
N ILE A 404 31.52 0.00 11.83
CA ILE A 404 31.22 -0.33 10.42
C ILE A 404 31.00 0.96 9.64
N LYS A 405 31.68 1.12 8.51
CA LYS A 405 31.46 2.21 7.56
C LYS A 405 30.62 1.78 6.36
N GLU A 406 30.77 0.52 5.94
CA GLU A 406 30.15 0.00 4.74
C GLU A 406 29.73 -1.46 4.94
N ILE A 407 28.60 -1.83 4.35
CA ILE A 407 28.04 -3.18 4.35
C ILE A 407 27.83 -3.63 2.91
N VAL A 408 28.33 -4.81 2.58
CA VAL A 408 28.05 -5.50 1.32
C VAL A 408 27.06 -6.63 1.62
N VAL A 409 25.88 -6.61 0.97
CA VAL A 409 24.80 -7.60 1.19
C VAL A 409 24.56 -8.34 -0.11
N GLU A 410 24.33 -9.65 -0.04
CA GLU A 410 23.92 -10.44 -1.19
C GLU A 410 22.61 -9.93 -1.82
N ASP A 411 22.58 -9.81 -3.15
CA ASP A 411 21.36 -9.50 -3.90
C ASP A 411 20.41 -10.69 -3.92
N LEU A 412 19.45 -10.68 -3.04
CA LEU A 412 18.37 -11.68 -2.94
C LEU A 412 17.12 -11.31 -3.77
N SER A 413 17.23 -10.39 -4.72
CA SER A 413 16.09 -9.98 -5.57
C SER A 413 15.60 -11.11 -6.47
N THR A 414 16.45 -12.05 -6.82
CA THR A 414 16.13 -13.21 -7.65
C THR A 414 15.34 -14.24 -6.86
N ARG A 415 14.28 -14.78 -7.49
CA ARG A 415 13.52 -15.90 -6.90
C ARG A 415 14.39 -17.15 -6.83
N MET A 416 14.55 -17.70 -5.64
CA MET A 416 15.08 -19.07 -5.48
C MET A 416 14.20 -20.06 -6.26
N LYS A 417 14.73 -20.61 -7.35
CA LYS A 417 14.04 -21.61 -8.18
C LYS A 417 14.25 -23.05 -7.67
N VAL A 418 14.87 -23.22 -6.51
CA VAL A 418 15.25 -24.55 -6.00
C VAL A 418 14.11 -25.18 -5.22
N HIS A 419 13.76 -26.42 -5.57
CA HIS A 419 12.75 -27.22 -4.90
C HIS A 419 13.40 -28.07 -3.79
N PHE A 420 13.39 -27.57 -2.56
CA PHE A 420 13.92 -28.29 -1.38
C PHE A 420 12.94 -29.27 -0.74
N GLY A 421 11.86 -29.64 -1.44
CA GLY A 421 10.79 -30.47 -0.89
C GLY A 421 9.76 -29.70 -0.03
N LYS A 422 8.60 -30.32 0.24
CA LYS A 422 7.44 -29.67 0.88
C LYS A 422 7.74 -29.06 2.25
N LYS A 423 8.58 -29.71 3.06
CA LYS A 423 8.92 -29.24 4.41
C LYS A 423 9.74 -27.94 4.35
N TRP A 424 10.79 -27.92 3.57
CA TRP A 424 11.67 -26.76 3.40
C TRP A 424 11.00 -25.61 2.67
N ASN A 425 10.27 -25.87 1.59
CA ASN A 425 9.53 -24.82 0.88
C ASN A 425 8.54 -24.11 1.81
N ARG A 426 7.87 -24.84 2.71
CA ARG A 426 6.99 -24.24 3.71
C ARG A 426 7.77 -23.38 4.72
N ARG A 427 8.94 -23.82 5.20
CA ARG A 427 9.78 -23.06 6.12
C ARG A 427 10.32 -21.80 5.46
N LEU A 428 10.88 -21.91 4.26
CA LEU A 428 11.41 -20.81 3.48
C LEU A 428 10.32 -19.78 3.07
N SER A 429 9.08 -20.23 2.85
CA SER A 429 7.97 -19.30 2.61
C SER A 429 7.65 -18.38 3.80
N GLY A 430 8.06 -18.77 5.00
CA GLY A 430 7.97 -17.97 6.22
C GLY A 430 9.19 -17.06 6.47
N TRP A 431 10.25 -17.24 5.71
CA TRP A 431 11.46 -16.45 5.85
C TRP A 431 11.24 -15.01 5.40
N MET A 432 11.47 -14.10 6.31
CA MET A 432 11.19 -12.67 6.11
C MET A 432 12.37 -11.93 5.45
N ARG A 433 13.02 -12.52 4.43
CA ARG A 433 14.22 -11.94 3.79
C ARG A 433 14.03 -10.49 3.34
N GLY A 434 12.90 -10.19 2.70
CA GLY A 434 12.60 -8.82 2.26
C GLY A 434 12.50 -7.83 3.43
N TYR A 435 11.99 -8.27 4.59
CA TYR A 435 12.00 -7.46 5.80
C TYR A 435 13.42 -7.28 6.35
N LEU A 436 14.25 -8.32 6.31
CA LEU A 436 15.65 -8.24 6.75
C LEU A 436 16.42 -7.23 5.90
N GLN A 437 16.40 -7.34 4.57
CA GLN A 437 17.04 -6.39 3.68
C GLN A 437 16.56 -4.96 3.90
N GLU A 438 15.24 -4.75 3.97
CA GLU A 438 14.65 -3.44 4.24
C GLU A 438 15.16 -2.87 5.59
N ARG A 439 15.25 -3.71 6.63
CA ARG A 439 15.71 -3.27 7.96
C ARG A 439 17.21 -3.00 7.99
N ILE A 440 18.02 -3.76 7.29
CA ILE A 440 19.46 -3.49 7.15
C ILE A 440 19.64 -2.13 6.48
N ARG A 441 19.05 -1.90 5.32
CA ARG A 441 19.13 -0.60 4.62
C ARG A 441 18.62 0.57 5.47
N TYR A 442 17.49 0.38 6.17
CA TYR A 442 16.93 1.41 7.05
C TYR A 442 17.88 1.74 8.21
N LYS A 443 18.41 0.72 8.88
CA LYS A 443 19.30 0.89 10.05
C LYS A 443 20.66 1.42 9.63
N ALA A 444 21.26 0.88 8.58
CA ALA A 444 22.52 1.34 8.05
C ALA A 444 22.45 2.85 7.73
N ARG A 445 21.40 3.26 7.03
CA ARG A 445 21.18 4.68 6.74
C ARG A 445 21.00 5.54 7.99
N LYS A 446 20.31 5.00 9.03
CA LYS A 446 20.17 5.69 10.31
C LYS A 446 21.52 5.97 10.95
N PHE A 447 22.45 5.01 10.90
CA PHE A 447 23.77 5.06 11.51
C PHE A 447 24.87 5.56 10.56
N GLY A 448 24.52 6.16 9.44
CA GLY A 448 25.48 6.71 8.47
C GLY A 448 26.37 5.64 7.81
N ILE A 449 25.90 4.40 7.69
CA ILE A 449 26.60 3.27 7.09
C ILE A 449 26.16 3.12 5.64
N GLU A 450 27.09 2.93 4.71
CA GLU A 450 26.82 2.67 3.29
C GLU A 450 26.40 1.22 3.09
N VAL A 451 25.49 0.96 2.13
CA VAL A 451 25.04 -0.40 1.78
C VAL A 451 25.17 -0.61 0.29
N ASN A 452 25.98 -1.59 -0.09
CA ASN A 452 26.18 -2.05 -1.45
C ASN A 452 25.61 -3.47 -1.62
N GLU A 453 25.14 -3.79 -2.85
CA GLU A 453 24.52 -5.08 -3.23
C GLU A 453 25.28 -5.70 -4.40
#